data_48cd8c096e91e4acb3bb2939a416033c
#
_entry.id   48cd8c096e91e4acb3bb2939a416033c
#
_cell.length_a   1.000
_cell.length_b   1.000
_cell.length_c   1.000
_cell.angle_alpha   90.00
_cell.angle_beta   90.00
_cell.angle_gamma   90.00
#
_symmetry.space_group_name_H-M   'P 1'
#
loop_
_entity.id
_entity.type
_entity.pdbx_description
1 polymer ?
#
loop_
_entity_poly.entity_id
_entity_poly.type
_entity_poly.pdbx_seq_one_letter_code
_entity_poly.pdbx_strand_id
1 'polypeptide(L)'
;MKAVINKAFGVKRVFDNLEIEIFDGEVTCVLGASGVGKTTLLRILAGLEPFEGNIENAPQKSAFVFQDARLLPYMTVEENLRYVGAQEDEMDEILAKAEILALKNQKASTLSGGEKQRASFARAFAVEADTLLLDEPFSLLDTALKIRLWKTFAALWDKKKPTTVLVTHDLEEAWALGHRILLLKDGKIALDIRPTRTTYPTPYGENSLEKEDFIKKVLQ
;
A
#
# COMPACT_ATOMS: atom_id res chain seq x y z
N MET A 1 -1.48 -13.30 9.41
CA MET A 1 -1.15 -14.01 8.14
C MET A 1 0.31 -14.39 8.15
N LYS A 2 0.65 -15.66 7.86
CA LYS A 2 2.06 -16.11 7.71
C LYS A 2 2.23 -16.75 6.34
N ALA A 3 3.35 -16.46 5.67
CA ALA A 3 3.60 -17.01 4.35
C ALA A 3 5.04 -17.52 4.22
N VAL A 4 5.19 -18.65 3.53
CA VAL A 4 6.46 -19.20 3.03
C VAL A 4 6.33 -19.26 1.52
N ILE A 5 7.15 -18.50 0.81
CA ILE A 5 6.97 -18.25 -0.63
C ILE A 5 8.23 -18.61 -1.41
N ASN A 6 8.07 -19.45 -2.43
CA ASN A 6 9.03 -19.66 -3.50
C ASN A 6 8.42 -19.16 -4.80
N LYS A 7 9.15 -18.34 -5.55
CA LYS A 7 8.69 -17.79 -6.82
C LYS A 7 9.83 -17.60 -7.80
N ALA A 8 9.61 -18.08 -9.03
CA ALA A 8 10.48 -17.83 -10.16
C ALA A 8 9.67 -17.43 -11.41
N PHE A 9 10.27 -16.64 -12.28
CA PHE A 9 9.79 -16.35 -13.62
C PHE A 9 10.82 -16.89 -14.61
N GLY A 10 10.51 -18.03 -15.23
CA GLY A 10 11.48 -18.78 -16.03
C GLY A 10 12.71 -19.12 -15.18
N VAL A 11 13.89 -18.67 -15.61
CA VAL A 11 15.16 -18.92 -14.89
C VAL A 11 15.43 -17.91 -13.77
N LYS A 12 14.69 -16.82 -13.71
CA LYS A 12 14.88 -15.78 -12.69
C LYS A 12 14.13 -16.14 -11.42
N ARG A 13 14.85 -16.53 -10.36
CA ARG A 13 14.29 -16.70 -9.02
C ARG A 13 14.05 -15.32 -8.39
N VAL A 14 12.83 -15.07 -7.91
CA VAL A 14 12.43 -13.84 -7.23
C VAL A 14 12.43 -14.07 -5.72
N PHE A 15 11.85 -15.18 -5.27
CA PHE A 15 11.84 -15.58 -3.86
C PHE A 15 12.36 -17.01 -3.73
N ASP A 16 13.20 -17.21 -2.73
CA ASP A 16 13.76 -18.49 -2.35
C ASP A 16 13.52 -18.70 -0.85
N ASN A 17 12.45 -19.42 -0.53
CA ASN A 17 11.98 -19.62 0.83
C ASN A 17 11.82 -18.29 1.59
N LEU A 18 11.13 -17.32 0.97
CA LEU A 18 10.81 -16.08 1.65
C LEU A 18 9.79 -16.35 2.76
N GLU A 19 10.20 -16.18 4.00
CA GLU A 19 9.34 -16.25 5.17
C GLU A 19 8.90 -14.84 5.56
N ILE A 20 7.58 -14.61 5.67
CA ILE A 20 7.02 -13.32 6.05
C ILE A 20 5.80 -13.52 6.96
N GLU A 21 5.73 -12.75 8.02
CA GLU A 21 4.57 -12.66 8.89
C GLU A 21 3.97 -11.25 8.82
N ILE A 22 2.67 -11.16 8.59
CA ILE A 22 1.91 -9.92 8.57
C ILE A 22 0.93 -9.95 9.75
N PHE A 23 0.97 -8.93 10.59
CA PHE A 23 0.13 -8.84 11.79
C PHE A 23 -1.20 -8.15 11.47
N ASP A 24 -2.26 -8.65 12.08
CA ASP A 24 -3.60 -8.10 11.87
C ASP A 24 -3.73 -6.72 12.51
N GLY A 25 -4.45 -5.83 11.83
CA GLY A 25 -4.68 -4.47 12.31
C GLY A 25 -3.42 -3.59 12.37
N GLU A 26 -2.36 -3.92 11.62
CA GLU A 26 -1.13 -3.13 11.49
C GLU A 26 -0.86 -2.76 10.03
N VAL A 27 -0.08 -1.72 9.84
CA VAL A 27 0.51 -1.37 8.54
C VAL A 27 1.92 -1.91 8.48
N THR A 28 2.15 -2.95 7.68
CA THR A 28 3.48 -3.47 7.36
C THR A 28 3.96 -2.81 6.08
N CYS A 29 5.00 -1.99 6.15
CA CYS A 29 5.66 -1.43 4.99
C CYS A 29 6.75 -2.36 4.50
N VAL A 30 6.77 -2.68 3.20
CA VAL A 30 7.82 -3.45 2.56
C VAL A 30 8.65 -2.52 1.67
N LEU A 31 9.85 -2.22 2.11
CA LEU A 31 10.87 -1.46 1.38
C LEU A 31 11.69 -2.40 0.49
N GLY A 32 12.27 -1.83 -0.56
CA GLY A 32 13.23 -2.53 -1.42
C GLY A 32 13.46 -1.80 -2.73
N ALA A 33 14.55 -2.14 -3.40
CA ALA A 33 14.89 -1.60 -4.71
C ALA A 33 13.82 -1.93 -5.77
N SER A 34 13.80 -1.17 -6.87
CA SER A 34 12.94 -1.48 -8.00
C SER A 34 13.29 -2.87 -8.57
N GLY A 35 12.26 -3.66 -8.88
CA GLY A 35 12.44 -5.00 -9.45
C GLY A 35 12.85 -6.11 -8.47
N VAL A 36 12.94 -5.85 -7.14
CA VAL A 36 13.30 -6.85 -6.13
C VAL A 36 12.16 -7.86 -5.83
N GLY A 37 10.93 -7.59 -6.31
CA GLY A 37 9.78 -8.49 -6.13
C GLY A 37 8.63 -7.93 -5.27
N LYS A 38 8.66 -6.67 -4.84
CA LYS A 38 7.61 -6.08 -3.98
C LYS A 38 6.19 -6.25 -4.54
N THR A 39 5.98 -5.86 -5.80
CA THR A 39 4.70 -6.05 -6.50
C THR A 39 4.32 -7.53 -6.62
N THR A 40 5.31 -8.41 -6.87
CA THR A 40 5.09 -9.87 -6.92
C THR A 40 4.61 -10.39 -5.57
N LEU A 41 5.23 -9.93 -4.47
CA LEU A 41 4.78 -10.28 -3.11
C LEU A 41 3.33 -9.88 -2.88
N LEU A 42 2.95 -8.61 -3.17
CA LEU A 42 1.56 -8.16 -3.01
C LEU A 42 0.58 -8.98 -3.85
N ARG A 43 0.93 -9.30 -5.10
CA ARG A 43 0.08 -10.12 -5.98
C ARG A 43 -0.09 -11.54 -5.45
N ILE A 44 0.95 -12.13 -4.87
CA ILE A 44 0.88 -13.45 -4.22
C ILE A 44 -0.06 -13.38 -3.01
N LEU A 45 0.10 -12.36 -2.14
CA LEU A 45 -0.76 -12.17 -0.97
C LEU A 45 -2.24 -11.91 -1.34
N ALA A 46 -2.47 -11.32 -2.51
CA ALA A 46 -3.81 -11.11 -3.08
C ALA A 46 -4.39 -12.34 -3.79
N GLY A 47 -3.63 -13.43 -3.93
CA GLY A 47 -4.03 -14.59 -4.73
C GLY A 47 -4.05 -14.36 -6.24
N LEU A 48 -3.40 -13.28 -6.71
CA LEU A 48 -3.35 -12.87 -8.13
C LEU A 48 -2.15 -13.42 -8.89
N GLU A 49 -1.19 -14.01 -8.19
CA GLU A 49 0.04 -14.56 -8.76
C GLU A 49 0.32 -15.94 -8.16
N PRO A 50 0.48 -17.00 -8.98
CA PRO A 50 0.81 -18.33 -8.48
C PRO A 50 2.23 -18.38 -7.90
N PHE A 51 2.40 -19.19 -6.86
CA PHE A 51 3.67 -19.40 -6.17
C PHE A 51 3.75 -20.84 -5.65
N GLU A 52 4.92 -21.27 -5.20
CA GLU A 52 5.12 -22.51 -4.46
C GLU A 52 5.29 -22.17 -2.98
N GLY A 53 4.62 -22.91 -2.11
CA GLY A 53 4.66 -22.69 -0.66
C GLY A 53 3.27 -22.65 -0.03
N ASN A 54 3.14 -21.89 1.07
CA ASN A 54 1.90 -21.81 1.83
C ASN A 54 1.63 -20.39 2.35
N ILE A 55 0.35 -20.02 2.46
CA ILE A 55 -0.10 -18.85 3.20
C ILE A 55 -1.14 -19.30 4.23
N GLU A 56 -0.79 -19.18 5.49
CA GLU A 56 -1.71 -19.38 6.61
C GLU A 56 -2.49 -18.10 6.89
N ASN A 57 -3.78 -18.25 7.16
CA ASN A 57 -4.69 -17.11 7.41
C ASN A 57 -4.67 -16.10 6.26
N ALA A 58 -4.77 -16.60 5.01
CA ALA A 58 -4.90 -15.74 3.83
C ALA A 58 -6.13 -14.82 3.95
N PRO A 59 -6.07 -13.58 3.42
CA PRO A 59 -7.19 -12.66 3.48
C PRO A 59 -8.41 -13.21 2.74
N GLN A 60 -9.59 -13.02 3.33
CA GLN A 60 -10.85 -13.41 2.68
C GLN A 60 -11.31 -12.34 1.69
N LYS A 61 -11.12 -11.08 2.05
CA LYS A 61 -11.49 -9.92 1.24
C LYS A 61 -10.36 -8.91 1.22
N SER A 62 -9.73 -8.71 0.08
CA SER A 62 -8.67 -7.72 -0.06
C SER A 62 -9.03 -6.59 -1.01
N ALA A 63 -8.71 -5.36 -0.64
CA ALA A 63 -8.70 -4.22 -1.55
C ALA A 63 -7.27 -3.97 -2.03
N PHE A 64 -7.09 -3.68 -3.33
CA PHE A 64 -5.79 -3.51 -3.94
C PHE A 64 -5.68 -2.14 -4.61
N VAL A 65 -4.64 -1.37 -4.25
CA VAL A 65 -4.19 -0.20 -5.01
C VAL A 65 -2.98 -0.64 -5.83
N PHE A 66 -3.15 -0.71 -7.14
CA PHE A 66 -2.08 -1.06 -8.06
C PHE A 66 -1.20 0.16 -8.36
N GLN A 67 0.05 -0.07 -8.68
CA GLN A 67 0.98 0.97 -9.14
C GLN A 67 0.43 1.71 -10.38
N ASP A 68 -0.15 0.97 -11.33
CA ASP A 68 -1.03 1.53 -12.36
C ASP A 68 -2.48 1.49 -11.85
N ALA A 69 -3.14 2.61 -11.75
CA ALA A 69 -4.38 2.82 -11.00
C ALA A 69 -5.57 1.89 -11.37
N ARG A 70 -5.53 1.24 -12.53
CA ARG A 70 -6.52 0.25 -13.01
C ARG A 70 -7.97 0.65 -12.79
N LEU A 71 -8.28 1.92 -13.05
CA LEU A 71 -9.65 2.40 -13.08
C LEU A 71 -10.34 1.92 -14.34
N LEU A 72 -11.67 1.78 -14.30
CA LEU A 72 -12.50 1.53 -15.46
C LEU A 72 -12.59 2.84 -16.28
N PRO A 73 -11.93 2.93 -17.46
CA PRO A 73 -11.61 4.21 -18.09
C PRO A 73 -12.83 4.97 -18.61
N TYR A 74 -13.89 4.26 -18.95
CA TYR A 74 -15.14 4.86 -19.47
C TYR A 74 -16.14 5.23 -18.37
N MET A 75 -15.90 4.78 -17.16
CA MET A 75 -16.68 5.13 -15.96
C MET A 75 -16.16 6.42 -15.33
N THR A 76 -17.06 7.16 -14.68
CA THR A 76 -16.68 8.30 -13.82
C THR A 76 -15.93 7.82 -12.57
N VAL A 77 -15.36 8.76 -11.83
CA VAL A 77 -14.74 8.45 -10.53
C VAL A 77 -15.76 7.82 -9.59
N GLU A 78 -16.95 8.43 -9.48
CA GLU A 78 -18.05 7.93 -8.66
C GLU A 78 -18.48 6.51 -9.08
N GLU A 79 -18.68 6.27 -10.38
CA GLU A 79 -19.03 4.95 -10.91
C GLU A 79 -17.96 3.89 -10.62
N ASN A 80 -16.67 4.28 -10.63
CA ASN A 80 -15.57 3.38 -10.23
C ASN A 80 -15.65 2.97 -8.75
N LEU A 81 -16.08 3.85 -7.85
CA LEU A 81 -16.30 3.53 -6.45
C LEU A 81 -17.55 2.67 -6.28
N ARG A 82 -18.65 3.05 -6.94
CA ARG A 82 -19.92 2.30 -6.91
C ARG A 82 -19.76 0.86 -7.44
N TYR A 83 -18.92 0.67 -8.46
CA TYR A 83 -18.62 -0.64 -9.03
C TYR A 83 -18.04 -1.65 -8.03
N VAL A 84 -17.30 -1.18 -7.03
CA VAL A 84 -16.72 -2.03 -5.98
C VAL A 84 -17.60 -2.14 -4.72
N GLY A 85 -18.83 -1.62 -4.78
CA GLY A 85 -19.80 -1.71 -3.69
C GLY A 85 -19.69 -0.62 -2.63
N ALA A 86 -19.10 0.55 -2.99
CA ALA A 86 -19.06 1.70 -2.10
C ALA A 86 -20.46 2.15 -1.68
N GLN A 87 -20.64 2.47 -0.40
CA GLN A 87 -21.88 3.03 0.10
C GLN A 87 -22.00 4.50 -0.30
N GLU A 88 -23.18 4.94 -0.74
CA GLU A 88 -23.39 6.28 -1.28
C GLU A 88 -23.12 7.40 -0.28
N ASP A 89 -23.46 7.19 0.96
CA ASP A 89 -23.29 8.13 2.06
C ASP A 89 -21.81 8.33 2.46
N GLU A 90 -20.94 7.36 2.20
CA GLU A 90 -19.49 7.42 2.48
C GLU A 90 -18.67 7.96 1.29
N MET A 91 -19.17 7.86 0.05
CA MET A 91 -18.39 8.16 -1.16
C MET A 91 -17.89 9.60 -1.20
N ASP A 92 -18.75 10.59 -0.96
CA ASP A 92 -18.37 12.01 -1.02
C ASP A 92 -17.34 12.34 0.08
N GLU A 93 -17.45 11.75 1.27
CA GLU A 93 -16.45 11.90 2.34
C GLU A 93 -15.08 11.34 1.93
N ILE A 94 -15.07 10.14 1.37
CA ILE A 94 -13.83 9.49 0.93
C ILE A 94 -13.18 10.29 -0.21
N LEU A 95 -13.97 10.72 -1.20
CA LEU A 95 -13.48 11.51 -2.33
C LEU A 95 -12.98 12.91 -1.88
N ALA A 96 -13.63 13.54 -0.92
CA ALA A 96 -13.19 14.80 -0.34
C ALA A 96 -11.85 14.63 0.38
N LYS A 97 -11.70 13.58 1.20
CA LYS A 97 -10.44 13.25 1.89
C LYS A 97 -9.31 12.92 0.92
N ALA A 98 -9.60 12.26 -0.19
CA ALA A 98 -8.64 11.99 -1.25
C ALA A 98 -8.35 13.21 -2.15
N GLU A 99 -8.93 14.38 -1.85
CA GLU A 99 -8.81 15.64 -2.60
C GLU A 99 -9.21 15.47 -4.08
N ILE A 100 -10.29 14.71 -4.35
CA ILE A 100 -10.74 14.41 -5.72
C ILE A 100 -12.27 14.56 -5.90
N LEU A 101 -12.99 15.04 -4.89
CA LEU A 101 -14.45 15.20 -4.93
C LEU A 101 -14.93 16.04 -6.12
N ALA A 102 -14.20 17.11 -6.47
CA ALA A 102 -14.55 17.97 -7.60
C ALA A 102 -14.53 17.24 -8.95
N LEU A 103 -13.88 16.08 -9.03
CA LEU A 103 -13.74 15.27 -10.23
C LEU A 103 -14.67 14.04 -10.24
N LYS A 104 -15.59 13.92 -9.28
CA LYS A 104 -16.40 12.71 -9.10
C LYS A 104 -17.18 12.30 -10.36
N ASN A 105 -17.66 13.28 -11.14
CA ASN A 105 -18.42 13.08 -12.37
C ASN A 105 -17.54 12.98 -13.63
N GLN A 106 -16.21 13.10 -13.51
CA GLN A 106 -15.31 12.99 -14.65
C GLN A 106 -14.97 11.53 -14.93
N LYS A 107 -14.84 11.20 -16.22
CA LYS A 107 -14.41 9.86 -16.66
C LYS A 107 -12.96 9.63 -16.26
N ALA A 108 -12.66 8.42 -15.77
CA ALA A 108 -11.31 8.05 -15.35
C ALA A 108 -10.28 8.17 -16.49
N SER A 109 -10.69 8.04 -17.76
CA SER A 109 -9.80 8.23 -18.92
C SER A 109 -9.23 9.65 -19.03
N THR A 110 -9.96 10.67 -18.55
CA THR A 110 -9.58 12.09 -18.68
C THR A 110 -8.72 12.59 -17.51
N LEU A 111 -8.54 11.79 -16.46
CA LEU A 111 -7.77 12.14 -15.28
C LEU A 111 -6.26 12.09 -15.56
N SER A 112 -5.51 13.00 -14.93
CA SER A 112 -4.04 12.93 -14.84
C SER A 112 -3.59 11.70 -14.04
N GLY A 113 -2.31 11.34 -14.12
CA GLY A 113 -1.76 10.20 -13.37
C GLY A 113 -1.98 10.30 -11.86
N GLY A 114 -1.72 11.45 -11.26
CA GLY A 114 -1.94 11.67 -9.83
C GLY A 114 -3.42 11.64 -9.42
N GLU A 115 -4.32 12.16 -10.27
CA GLU A 115 -5.77 12.06 -10.03
C GLU A 115 -6.27 10.62 -10.13
N LYS A 116 -5.78 9.84 -11.11
CA LYS A 116 -6.07 8.40 -11.20
C LYS A 116 -5.61 7.66 -9.96
N GLN A 117 -4.42 7.99 -9.46
CA GLN A 117 -3.87 7.37 -8.26
C GLN A 117 -4.74 7.67 -7.03
N ARG A 118 -5.18 8.95 -6.84
CA ARG A 118 -6.10 9.34 -5.77
C ARG A 118 -7.46 8.67 -5.89
N ALA A 119 -8.00 8.54 -7.11
CA ALA A 119 -9.25 7.83 -7.35
C ALA A 119 -9.14 6.33 -7.04
N SER A 120 -8.02 5.69 -7.41
CA SER A 120 -7.73 4.30 -7.07
C SER A 120 -7.60 4.10 -5.56
N PHE A 121 -6.94 5.03 -4.89
CA PHE A 121 -6.83 5.07 -3.42
C PHE A 121 -8.22 5.19 -2.77
N ALA A 122 -9.03 6.17 -3.20
CA ALA A 122 -10.40 6.35 -2.70
C ALA A 122 -11.24 5.08 -2.91
N ARG A 123 -11.15 4.47 -4.08
CA ARG A 123 -11.85 3.21 -4.39
C ARG A 123 -11.46 2.07 -3.45
N ALA A 124 -10.18 1.95 -3.09
CA ALA A 124 -9.74 0.91 -2.17
C ALA A 124 -10.31 1.07 -0.74
N PHE A 125 -10.43 2.32 -0.26
CA PHE A 125 -11.04 2.61 1.04
C PHE A 125 -12.56 2.55 1.04
N ALA A 126 -13.19 2.61 -0.12
CA ALA A 126 -14.63 2.46 -0.28
C ALA A 126 -15.09 0.99 -0.21
N VAL A 127 -14.17 0.04 -0.32
CA VAL A 127 -14.46 -1.40 -0.17
C VAL A 127 -14.42 -1.80 1.29
N GLU A 128 -15.38 -2.61 1.71
CA GLU A 128 -15.30 -3.30 2.98
C GLU A 128 -14.36 -4.50 2.86
N ALA A 129 -13.08 -4.29 3.19
CA ALA A 129 -12.03 -5.29 3.11
C ALA A 129 -11.34 -5.48 4.47
N ASP A 130 -10.96 -6.71 4.78
CA ASP A 130 -10.15 -7.04 5.95
C ASP A 130 -8.66 -6.74 5.74
N THR A 131 -8.24 -6.68 4.47
CA THR A 131 -6.84 -6.46 4.08
C THR A 131 -6.72 -5.42 2.97
N LEU A 132 -5.81 -4.46 3.15
CA LEU A 132 -5.40 -3.49 2.13
C LEU A 132 -4.01 -3.83 1.60
N LEU A 133 -3.89 -3.92 0.28
CA LEU A 133 -2.63 -4.17 -0.41
C LEU A 133 -2.32 -2.97 -1.31
N LEU A 134 -1.25 -2.23 -1.00
CA LEU A 134 -0.94 -0.94 -1.60
C LEU A 134 0.42 -1.00 -2.30
N ASP A 135 0.41 -0.89 -3.63
CA ASP A 135 1.60 -0.95 -4.48
C ASP A 135 2.01 0.46 -4.91
N GLU A 136 2.99 1.06 -4.23
CA GLU A 136 3.50 2.41 -4.44
C GLU A 136 2.40 3.49 -4.55
N PRO A 137 1.47 3.57 -3.57
CA PRO A 137 0.21 4.31 -3.70
C PRO A 137 0.39 5.82 -3.85
N PHE A 138 1.57 6.37 -3.52
CA PHE A 138 1.82 7.81 -3.52
C PHE A 138 2.98 8.22 -4.45
N SER A 139 3.50 7.31 -5.30
CA SER A 139 4.71 7.53 -6.10
C SER A 139 4.58 8.63 -7.17
N LEU A 140 3.36 8.89 -7.68
CA LEU A 140 3.09 9.90 -8.73
C LEU A 140 2.68 11.27 -8.20
N LEU A 141 2.81 11.50 -6.89
CA LEU A 141 2.34 12.71 -6.22
C LEU A 141 3.51 13.61 -5.82
N ASP A 142 3.28 14.92 -5.88
CA ASP A 142 4.22 15.86 -5.29
C ASP A 142 4.28 15.72 -3.77
N THR A 143 5.38 16.19 -3.16
CA THR A 143 5.65 15.99 -1.73
C THR A 143 4.54 16.58 -0.84
N ALA A 144 4.02 17.77 -1.19
CA ALA A 144 3.01 18.42 -0.35
C ALA A 144 1.69 17.64 -0.35
N LEU A 145 1.25 17.15 -1.52
CA LEU A 145 0.06 16.32 -1.66
C LEU A 145 0.27 14.96 -1.00
N LYS A 146 1.44 14.35 -1.18
CA LYS A 146 1.82 13.08 -0.53
C LYS A 146 1.64 13.16 0.98
N ILE A 147 2.18 14.19 1.64
CA ILE A 147 2.06 14.38 3.09
C ILE A 147 0.59 14.51 3.53
N ARG A 148 -0.24 15.25 2.78
CA ARG A 148 -1.67 15.36 3.09
C ARG A 148 -2.38 14.02 2.98
N LEU A 149 -2.07 13.24 1.94
CA LEU A 149 -2.66 11.91 1.74
C LEU A 149 -2.17 10.87 2.75
N TRP A 150 -0.97 10.99 3.31
CA TRP A 150 -0.55 10.16 4.43
C TRP A 150 -1.42 10.38 5.67
N LYS A 151 -1.76 11.65 5.97
CA LYS A 151 -2.69 11.96 7.05
C LYS A 151 -4.11 11.42 6.77
N THR A 152 -4.55 11.54 5.52
CA THR A 152 -5.82 10.97 5.06
C THR A 152 -5.83 9.45 5.18
N PHE A 153 -4.77 8.78 4.72
CA PHE A 153 -4.59 7.33 4.88
C PHE A 153 -4.73 6.94 6.35
N ALA A 154 -3.95 7.57 7.22
CA ALA A 154 -3.97 7.27 8.66
C ALA A 154 -5.36 7.46 9.28
N ALA A 155 -6.04 8.55 8.94
CA ALA A 155 -7.38 8.84 9.46
C ALA A 155 -8.47 7.86 8.94
N LEU A 156 -8.37 7.41 7.69
CA LEU A 156 -9.26 6.40 7.13
C LEU A 156 -8.95 5.02 7.69
N TRP A 157 -7.67 4.68 7.79
CA TRP A 157 -7.19 3.41 8.31
C TRP A 157 -7.58 3.23 9.79
N ASP A 158 -7.43 4.26 10.62
CA ASP A 158 -7.71 4.19 12.07
C ASP A 158 -9.18 3.86 12.38
N LYS A 159 -10.11 4.15 11.47
CA LYS A 159 -11.54 3.83 11.63
C LYS A 159 -11.81 2.31 11.68
N LYS A 160 -11.14 1.53 10.85
CA LYS A 160 -11.40 0.08 10.66
C LYS A 160 -10.18 -0.80 10.96
N LYS A 161 -8.99 -0.22 10.96
CA LYS A 161 -7.68 -0.87 11.15
C LYS A 161 -7.51 -2.16 10.32
N PRO A 162 -7.77 -2.13 9.01
CA PRO A 162 -7.56 -3.31 8.18
C PRO A 162 -6.09 -3.71 8.19
N THR A 163 -5.81 -5.00 8.15
CA THR A 163 -4.45 -5.50 7.93
C THR A 163 -3.89 -4.89 6.65
N THR A 164 -2.76 -4.19 6.70
CA THR A 164 -2.28 -3.45 5.54
C THR A 164 -0.85 -3.83 5.18
N VAL A 165 -0.62 -4.13 3.90
CA VAL A 165 0.72 -4.27 3.34
C VAL A 165 0.92 -3.15 2.32
N LEU A 166 1.86 -2.25 2.60
CA LEU A 166 2.22 -1.14 1.75
C LEU A 166 3.63 -1.36 1.21
N VAL A 167 3.79 -1.46 -0.09
CA VAL A 167 5.13 -1.49 -0.70
C VAL A 167 5.51 -0.12 -1.22
N THR A 168 6.75 0.26 -0.97
CA THR A 168 7.31 1.52 -1.39
C THR A 168 8.83 1.43 -1.55
N HIS A 169 9.42 2.38 -2.24
CA HIS A 169 10.86 2.61 -2.25
C HIS A 169 11.24 3.89 -1.47
N ASP A 170 10.24 4.61 -0.95
CA ASP A 170 10.40 5.87 -0.21
C ASP A 170 10.57 5.60 1.29
N LEU A 171 11.76 5.93 1.82
CA LEU A 171 12.10 5.75 3.24
C LEU A 171 11.23 6.60 4.17
N GLU A 172 10.90 7.84 3.74
CA GLU A 172 10.05 8.74 4.51
C GLU A 172 8.62 8.18 4.63
N GLU A 173 8.09 7.64 3.52
CA GLU A 173 6.78 7.01 3.48
C GLU A 173 6.71 5.79 4.40
N ALA A 174 7.70 4.89 4.29
CA ALA A 174 7.75 3.71 5.15
C ALA A 174 7.89 4.09 6.63
N TRP A 175 8.72 5.09 6.94
CA TRP A 175 8.87 5.58 8.31
C TRP A 175 7.59 6.25 8.81
N ALA A 176 6.91 7.06 7.98
CA ALA A 176 5.69 7.75 8.38
C ALA A 176 4.51 6.81 8.63
N LEU A 177 4.34 5.79 7.80
CA LEU A 177 3.13 4.97 7.77
C LEU A 177 3.29 3.56 8.34
N GLY A 178 4.51 2.95 8.29
CA GLY A 178 4.70 1.56 8.70
C GLY A 178 4.68 1.38 10.21
N HIS A 179 3.79 0.62 10.80
CA HIS A 179 3.91 0.10 12.17
C HIS A 179 5.07 -0.91 12.27
N ARG A 180 5.34 -1.57 11.15
CA ARG A 180 6.47 -2.46 10.95
C ARG A 180 7.05 -2.20 9.56
N ILE A 181 8.38 -2.19 9.44
CA ILE A 181 9.10 -1.95 8.21
C ILE A 181 9.98 -3.15 7.93
N LEU A 182 9.78 -3.77 6.77
CA LEU A 182 10.54 -4.89 6.27
C LEU A 182 11.36 -4.45 5.06
N LEU A 183 12.67 -4.73 5.05
CA LEU A 183 13.50 -4.53 3.87
C LEU A 183 13.58 -5.83 3.07
N LEU A 184 13.01 -5.83 1.89
CA LEU A 184 13.13 -6.92 0.93
C LEU A 184 14.40 -6.72 0.08
N LYS A 185 15.34 -7.63 0.19
CA LYS A 185 16.63 -7.63 -0.53
C LYS A 185 16.97 -9.06 -0.94
N ASP A 186 17.34 -9.26 -2.20
CA ASP A 186 17.77 -10.58 -2.73
C ASP A 186 16.78 -11.73 -2.43
N GLY A 187 15.49 -11.44 -2.54
CA GLY A 187 14.41 -12.41 -2.33
C GLY A 187 14.14 -12.80 -0.87
N LYS A 188 14.72 -12.09 0.10
CA LYS A 188 14.58 -12.34 1.54
C LYS A 188 14.29 -11.05 2.31
N ILE A 189 13.79 -11.20 3.55
CA ILE A 189 13.69 -10.07 4.49
C ILE A 189 15.07 -9.87 5.13
N ALA A 190 15.75 -8.80 4.72
CA ALA A 190 17.07 -8.45 5.23
C ALA A 190 17.02 -7.61 6.52
N LEU A 191 15.91 -6.90 6.76
CA LEU A 191 15.72 -6.05 7.94
C LEU A 191 14.26 -6.09 8.36
N ASP A 192 14.01 -6.08 9.66
CA ASP A 192 12.69 -6.03 10.29
C ASP A 192 12.75 -5.06 11.45
N ILE A 193 12.02 -3.95 11.34
CA ILE A 193 12.02 -2.86 12.33
C ILE A 193 10.59 -2.48 12.70
N ARG A 194 10.37 -2.19 13.96
CA ARG A 194 9.16 -1.56 14.49
C ARG A 194 9.49 -0.17 15.03
N PRO A 195 9.21 0.91 14.27
CA PRO A 195 9.50 2.26 14.71
C PRO A 195 8.77 2.62 16.01
N THR A 196 9.49 3.23 16.96
CA THR A 196 8.87 3.80 18.14
C THR A 196 8.16 5.10 17.75
N ARG A 197 6.85 5.22 18.05
CA ARG A 197 6.04 6.35 17.61
C ARG A 197 5.37 7.08 18.75
N THR A 198 5.37 8.40 18.69
CA THR A 198 4.55 9.25 19.55
C THR A 198 3.28 9.72 18.85
N THR A 199 3.28 9.74 17.51
CA THR A 199 2.15 10.17 16.66
C THR A 199 2.02 9.27 15.43
N TYR A 200 0.80 9.18 14.87
CA TYR A 200 0.53 8.45 13.63
C TYR A 200 -0.35 9.29 12.69
N PRO A 201 0.08 9.51 11.44
CA PRO A 201 1.39 9.14 10.89
C PRO A 201 2.51 9.94 11.54
N THR A 202 3.74 9.42 11.51
CA THR A 202 4.92 10.19 11.93
C THR A 202 5.09 11.40 11.00
N PRO A 203 5.37 12.60 11.53
CA PRO A 203 5.55 13.80 10.70
C PRO A 203 6.65 13.65 9.65
N TYR A 204 6.41 14.16 8.46
CA TYR A 204 7.41 14.21 7.40
C TYR A 204 8.66 14.98 7.85
N GLY A 205 9.83 14.42 7.57
CA GLY A 205 11.09 15.06 7.94
C GLY A 205 11.40 15.01 9.44
N GLU A 206 10.62 14.29 10.25
CA GLU A 206 10.99 14.04 11.64
C GLU A 206 12.37 13.40 11.70
N ASN A 207 13.26 13.96 12.52
CA ASN A 207 14.58 13.43 12.76
C ASN A 207 14.64 12.83 14.16
N SER A 208 14.97 11.54 14.22
CA SER A 208 15.28 10.84 15.47
C SER A 208 16.53 9.97 15.25
N LEU A 209 17.25 9.67 16.31
CA LEU A 209 18.40 8.75 16.24
C LEU A 209 17.99 7.39 15.70
N GLU A 210 16.79 6.93 16.05
CA GLU A 210 16.23 5.67 15.56
C GLU A 210 16.02 5.69 14.03
N LYS A 211 15.49 6.81 13.49
CA LYS A 211 15.32 6.98 12.04
C LYS A 211 16.65 7.07 11.30
N GLU A 212 17.62 7.79 11.86
CA GLU A 212 18.97 7.86 11.28
C GLU A 212 19.63 6.47 11.22
N ASP A 213 19.51 5.68 12.28
CA ASP A 213 20.00 4.29 12.34
C ASP A 213 19.27 3.40 11.31
N PHE A 214 17.95 3.54 11.21
CA PHE A 214 17.17 2.87 10.18
C PHE A 214 17.66 3.20 8.76
N ILE A 215 17.81 4.47 8.43
CA ILE A 215 18.31 4.91 7.11
C ILE A 215 19.68 4.31 6.82
N LYS A 216 20.60 4.35 7.79
CA LYS A 216 21.96 3.76 7.65
C LYS A 216 21.88 2.26 7.35
N LYS A 217 21.01 1.52 8.06
CA LYS A 217 20.83 0.07 7.85
C LYS A 217 20.24 -0.28 6.50
N VAL A 218 19.36 0.55 5.96
CA VAL A 218 18.75 0.34 4.63
C VAL A 218 19.72 0.63 3.49
N LEU A 219 20.65 1.59 3.67
CA LEU A 219 21.61 1.98 2.65
C LEU A 219 22.87 1.10 2.61
N GLN A 220 23.07 0.20 3.55
CA GLN A 220 24.12 -0.83 3.56
C GLN A 220 23.69 -2.09 2.78
#